data_d5079835e14976139d97c3ab32c8012a
#
_entry.id   d5079835e14976139d97c3ab32c8012a
#
_cell.length_a   1.000
_cell.length_b   1.000
_cell.length_c   1.000
_cell.angle_alpha   90.00
_cell.angle_beta   90.00
_cell.angle_gamma   90.00
#
_symmetry.space_group_name_H-M   'P 1'
#
loop_
_entity.id
_entity.type
_entity.pdbx_description
1 polymer ?
#
loop_
_entity_poly.entity_id
_entity_poly.type
_entity_poly.pdbx_seq_one_letter_code
_entity_poly.pdbx_strand_id
1 'polypeptide(L)'
;ATELYRQHASNGAQLWMVPANLSSYRDVDALAQWIGNAEVVTSGGTSTLVKPALVPTLLFPFAAGRVAGSLADAGPETESQARLLLWSVERSIAALSAIGTDTNVDHRLHVILPGSPNRGTFGGDGAYGEVKSALDAIVNRWSSEKQWAQRVSLAHPRIGWVRGTGLMGGNDPLVAAVEAAGVRTWSTEEIAHELVELCTEQVRAQAAVKPVEADLTGGLGDNVDLVALRENAAKAAAGQTSEPVEASATIAALPSPATPVQSTAPNWGEFEADL
;
A
#
# COMPACT_ATOMS: atom_id res chain seq x y z
N ALA A 1 9.35 5.29 -11.67
CA ALA A 1 9.58 6.46 -10.80
C ALA A 1 10.25 7.61 -11.56
N THR A 2 11.43 7.41 -12.18
CA THR A 2 12.19 8.47 -12.87
C THR A 2 11.37 9.17 -13.97
N GLU A 3 10.61 8.42 -14.75
CA GLU A 3 9.79 8.98 -15.82
C GLU A 3 8.64 9.82 -15.26
N LEU A 4 7.91 9.32 -14.26
CA LEU A 4 6.87 10.08 -13.57
C LEU A 4 7.42 11.35 -12.93
N TYR A 5 8.61 11.29 -12.35
CA TYR A 5 9.26 12.46 -11.79
C TYR A 5 9.56 13.52 -12.87
N ARG A 6 10.08 13.12 -14.03
CA ARG A 6 10.34 14.05 -15.15
C ARG A 6 9.08 14.73 -15.68
N GLN A 7 7.96 13.99 -15.72
CA GLN A 7 6.69 14.48 -16.27
C GLN A 7 5.94 15.38 -15.29
N HIS A 8 6.04 15.14 -14.00
CA HIS A 8 5.13 15.74 -13.00
C HIS A 8 5.83 16.53 -11.90
N ALA A 9 7.16 16.47 -11.78
CA ALA A 9 7.84 17.22 -10.73
C ALA A 9 7.78 18.72 -10.98
N SER A 10 7.34 19.46 -9.98
CA SER A 10 7.44 20.93 -9.98
C SER A 10 8.86 21.39 -9.66
N ASN A 11 9.13 22.68 -9.92
CA ASN A 11 10.44 23.26 -9.63
C ASN A 11 10.82 23.10 -8.16
N GLY A 12 12.01 22.53 -7.91
CA GLY A 12 12.53 22.30 -6.59
C GLY A 12 12.05 20.99 -5.92
N ALA A 13 11.14 20.23 -6.54
CA ALA A 13 10.78 18.91 -6.04
C ALA A 13 11.98 17.96 -6.10
N GLN A 14 12.11 17.12 -5.07
CA GLN A 14 13.14 16.08 -4.98
C GLN A 14 12.45 14.73 -4.80
N LEU A 15 12.93 13.71 -5.49
CA LEU A 15 12.46 12.34 -5.36
C LEU A 15 13.57 11.45 -4.79
N TRP A 16 13.30 10.82 -3.67
CA TRP A 16 14.18 9.86 -3.04
C TRP A 16 13.57 8.46 -3.16
N MET A 17 14.35 7.52 -3.64
CA MET A 17 13.97 6.11 -3.72
C MET A 17 14.82 5.34 -2.72
N VAL A 18 14.22 4.93 -1.62
CA VAL A 18 14.91 4.25 -0.52
C VAL A 18 14.38 2.82 -0.44
N PRO A 19 15.20 1.80 -0.74
CA PRO A 19 14.81 0.42 -0.53
C PRO A 19 14.64 0.14 0.97
N ALA A 20 13.51 -0.45 1.34
CA ALA A 20 13.22 -0.87 2.71
C ALA A 20 12.27 -2.06 2.71
N ASN A 21 12.50 -3.02 3.60
CA ASN A 21 11.55 -4.09 3.87
C ASN A 21 10.56 -3.61 4.94
N LEU A 22 9.36 -3.21 4.51
CA LEU A 22 8.35 -2.70 5.44
C LEU A 22 7.71 -3.78 6.33
N SER A 23 8.04 -5.07 6.16
CA SER A 23 7.71 -6.10 7.15
C SER A 23 8.75 -6.21 8.27
N SER A 24 9.86 -5.46 8.18
CA SER A 24 10.95 -5.41 9.16
C SER A 24 10.84 -4.13 9.98
N TYR A 25 10.68 -4.26 11.28
CA TYR A 25 10.66 -3.10 12.18
C TYR A 25 11.98 -2.32 12.15
N ARG A 26 13.10 -3.04 12.02
CA ARG A 26 14.43 -2.43 11.89
C ARG A 26 14.51 -1.54 10.66
N ASP A 27 13.99 -1.99 9.53
CA ASP A 27 14.00 -1.22 8.29
C ASP A 27 13.07 -0.02 8.36
N VAL A 28 11.92 -0.16 9.01
CA VAL A 28 11.01 0.97 9.28
C VAL A 28 11.70 2.03 10.14
N ASP A 29 12.40 1.62 11.19
CA ASP A 29 13.15 2.55 12.05
C ASP A 29 14.31 3.21 11.30
N ALA A 30 15.07 2.43 10.53
CA ALA A 30 16.16 2.94 9.70
C ALA A 30 15.66 3.96 8.67
N LEU A 31 14.50 3.68 8.04
CA LEU A 31 13.87 4.60 7.11
C LEU A 31 13.46 5.92 7.81
N ALA A 32 12.84 5.84 8.98
CA ALA A 32 12.46 7.00 9.76
C ALA A 32 13.69 7.83 10.17
N GLN A 33 14.75 7.18 10.63
CA GLN A 33 16.02 7.83 10.96
C GLN A 33 16.64 8.50 9.72
N TRP A 34 16.63 7.80 8.58
CA TRP A 34 17.15 8.37 7.33
C TRP A 34 16.35 9.61 6.91
N ILE A 35 15.03 9.60 7.05
CA ILE A 35 14.19 10.77 6.76
C ILE A 35 14.56 11.95 7.68
N GLY A 36 14.63 11.71 8.99
CA GLY A 36 14.85 12.75 10.00
C GLY A 36 16.28 13.29 10.08
N ASN A 37 17.27 12.57 9.54
CA ASN A 37 18.68 12.96 9.61
C ASN A 37 19.18 13.54 8.28
N ALA A 38 20.17 14.42 8.36
CA ALA A 38 20.90 14.87 7.19
C ALA A 38 21.90 13.80 6.74
N GLU A 39 22.03 13.62 5.43
CA GLU A 39 23.06 12.76 4.82
C GLU A 39 24.20 13.61 4.28
N VAL A 40 25.39 13.36 4.79
CA VAL A 40 26.61 14.07 4.40
C VAL A 40 27.64 13.06 3.92
N VAL A 41 28.18 13.30 2.73
CA VAL A 41 29.29 12.51 2.18
C VAL A 41 30.58 13.31 2.28
N THR A 42 31.60 12.72 2.89
CA THR A 42 32.93 13.33 2.98
C THR A 42 33.88 12.61 2.04
N SER A 43 34.51 13.35 1.13
CA SER A 43 35.50 12.87 0.19
C SER A 43 36.64 13.87 0.07
N GLY A 44 37.88 13.42 0.20
CA GLY A 44 39.08 14.27 0.08
C GLY A 44 39.10 15.47 1.06
N GLY A 45 38.52 15.33 2.26
CA GLY A 45 38.43 16.40 3.23
C GLY A 45 37.29 17.41 3.01
N THR A 46 36.51 17.24 1.96
CA THR A 46 35.32 18.09 1.68
C THR A 46 34.06 17.33 2.05
N SER A 47 33.19 17.96 2.85
CA SER A 47 31.87 17.43 3.22
C SER A 47 30.79 18.06 2.35
N THR A 48 30.01 17.20 1.69
CA THR A 48 28.89 17.63 0.83
C THR A 48 27.59 17.12 1.42
N LEU A 49 26.63 18.02 1.63
CA LEU A 49 25.28 17.68 2.03
C LEU A 49 24.55 17.02 0.84
N VAL A 50 24.24 15.74 0.95
CA VAL A 50 23.51 14.97 -0.08
C VAL A 50 22.00 15.11 0.12
N LYS A 51 21.54 15.02 1.37
CA LYS A 51 20.13 15.13 1.75
C LYS A 51 20.01 15.94 3.05
N PRO A 52 19.17 16.97 3.13
CA PRO A 52 18.88 17.62 4.39
C PRO A 52 18.05 16.70 5.31
N ALA A 53 18.04 17.01 6.59
CA ALA A 53 17.03 16.48 7.51
C ALA A 53 15.64 16.91 7.02
N LEU A 54 14.71 15.98 7.00
CA LEU A 54 13.34 16.23 6.54
C LEU A 54 12.36 16.03 7.70
N VAL A 55 11.33 16.87 7.75
CA VAL A 55 10.19 16.70 8.66
C VAL A 55 8.99 16.27 7.81
N PRO A 56 8.52 15.03 7.96
CA PRO A 56 7.46 14.51 7.11
C PRO A 56 6.12 15.18 7.42
N THR A 57 5.39 15.57 6.39
CA THR A 57 4.08 16.23 6.50
C THR A 57 2.92 15.34 6.07
N LEU A 58 3.19 14.40 5.17
CA LEU A 58 2.21 13.45 4.63
C LEU A 58 2.78 12.04 4.68
N LEU A 59 1.92 11.07 4.99
CA LEU A 59 2.25 9.64 4.94
C LEU A 59 1.14 8.88 4.21
N PHE A 60 1.54 8.15 3.16
CA PHE A 60 0.69 7.22 2.41
C PHE A 60 1.22 5.80 2.58
N PRO A 61 0.79 5.02 3.60
CA PRO A 61 1.27 3.66 3.84
C PRO A 61 0.55 2.66 2.92
N PHE A 62 0.83 2.73 1.62
CA PHE A 62 0.13 1.98 0.58
C PHE A 62 0.86 0.71 0.13
N ALA A 63 1.94 0.34 0.81
CA ALA A 63 2.62 -0.91 0.52
C ALA A 63 1.69 -2.09 0.82
N ALA A 64 1.60 -3.01 -0.12
CA ALA A 64 0.85 -4.25 0.02
C ALA A 64 1.62 -5.39 -0.66
N GLY A 65 1.60 -6.56 -0.04
CA GLY A 65 2.09 -7.79 -0.64
C GLY A 65 1.01 -8.46 -1.48
N ARG A 66 1.29 -9.69 -1.93
CA ARG A 66 0.30 -10.53 -2.59
C ARG A 66 -0.89 -10.78 -1.65
N VAL A 67 -2.08 -10.59 -2.16
CA VAL A 67 -3.33 -10.87 -1.45
C VAL A 67 -3.87 -12.20 -1.95
N ALA A 68 -3.62 -13.26 -1.21
CA ALA A 68 -4.07 -14.61 -1.53
C ALA A 68 -4.00 -15.50 -0.28
N GLY A 69 -4.79 -16.56 -0.26
CA GLY A 69 -4.80 -17.56 0.80
C GLY A 69 -6.20 -17.83 1.34
N SER A 70 -6.29 -18.79 2.21
CA SER A 70 -7.51 -19.17 2.92
C SER A 70 -7.25 -19.23 4.43
N LEU A 71 -8.30 -19.39 5.23
CA LEU A 71 -8.14 -19.59 6.68
C LEU A 71 -7.25 -20.80 7.01
N ALA A 72 -7.27 -21.83 6.14
CA ALA A 72 -6.46 -23.02 6.34
C ALA A 72 -4.96 -22.77 6.10
N ASP A 73 -4.60 -21.70 5.41
CA ASP A 73 -3.22 -21.34 5.09
C ASP A 73 -2.61 -20.38 6.16
N ALA A 74 -3.31 -20.18 7.28
CA ALA A 74 -2.84 -19.28 8.34
C ALA A 74 -1.45 -19.70 8.85
N GLY A 75 -0.48 -18.78 8.78
CA GLY A 75 0.92 -19.06 9.11
C GLY A 75 1.84 -17.88 8.77
N PRO A 76 3.09 -18.13 8.37
CA PRO A 76 4.09 -17.07 8.14
C PRO A 76 3.67 -16.00 7.13
N GLU A 77 2.92 -16.37 6.09
CA GLU A 77 2.41 -15.39 5.11
C GLU A 77 1.36 -14.47 5.73
N THR A 78 0.47 -15.02 6.56
CA THR A 78 -0.52 -14.25 7.33
C THR A 78 0.16 -13.27 8.27
N GLU A 79 1.17 -13.73 8.99
CA GLU A 79 1.98 -12.89 9.87
C GLU A 79 2.70 -11.78 9.07
N SER A 80 3.28 -12.10 7.93
CA SER A 80 3.91 -11.13 7.05
C SER A 80 2.92 -10.06 6.56
N GLN A 81 1.69 -10.44 6.23
CA GLN A 81 0.62 -9.49 5.88
C GLN A 81 0.28 -8.57 7.06
N ALA A 82 0.14 -9.11 8.27
CA ALA A 82 -0.13 -8.32 9.47
C ALA A 82 1.04 -7.36 9.78
N ARG A 83 2.28 -7.82 9.65
CA ARG A 83 3.48 -6.98 9.83
C ARG A 83 3.49 -5.83 8.82
N LEU A 84 3.24 -6.10 7.53
CA LEU A 84 3.31 -5.09 6.48
C LEU A 84 2.16 -4.09 6.54
N LEU A 85 0.91 -4.57 6.70
CA LEU A 85 -0.29 -3.77 6.49
C LEU A 85 -0.83 -3.11 7.78
N LEU A 86 -0.37 -3.56 8.95
CA LEU A 86 -0.83 -3.06 10.24
C LEU A 86 0.33 -2.57 11.11
N TRP A 87 1.19 -3.47 11.58
CA TRP A 87 2.16 -3.13 12.62
C TRP A 87 3.26 -2.20 12.13
N SER A 88 3.73 -2.34 10.88
CA SER A 88 4.68 -1.39 10.32
C SER A 88 4.03 -0.04 9.99
N VAL A 89 2.74 -0.02 9.71
CA VAL A 89 1.97 1.23 9.56
C VAL A 89 1.93 1.96 10.91
N GLU A 90 1.55 1.28 11.99
CA GLU A 90 1.56 1.84 13.35
C GLU A 90 2.97 2.37 13.72
N ARG A 91 4.00 1.56 13.46
CA ARG A 91 5.39 1.94 13.75
C ARG A 91 5.84 3.14 12.93
N SER A 92 5.49 3.18 11.64
CA SER A 92 5.78 4.32 10.75
C SER A 92 5.11 5.60 11.23
N ILE A 93 3.83 5.51 11.62
CA ILE A 93 3.09 6.66 12.18
C ILE A 93 3.79 7.16 13.44
N ALA A 94 4.13 6.26 14.36
CA ALA A 94 4.79 6.62 15.62
C ALA A 94 6.17 7.26 15.38
N ALA A 95 7.02 6.64 14.56
CA ALA A 95 8.38 7.11 14.32
C ALA A 95 8.40 8.42 13.51
N LEU A 96 7.63 8.51 12.43
CA LEU A 96 7.62 9.70 11.57
C LEU A 96 6.95 10.91 12.24
N SER A 97 5.90 10.71 13.02
CA SER A 97 5.24 11.81 13.74
C SER A 97 6.07 12.37 14.89
N ALA A 98 7.13 11.69 15.30
CA ALA A 98 8.06 12.18 16.32
C ALA A 98 9.13 13.12 15.74
N ILE A 99 9.37 13.10 14.43
CA ILE A 99 10.39 13.92 13.78
C ILE A 99 9.93 15.38 13.79
N GLY A 100 10.79 16.28 14.25
CA GLY A 100 10.55 17.74 14.28
C GLY A 100 9.69 18.24 15.44
N THR A 101 9.32 17.38 16.39
CA THR A 101 8.50 17.78 17.55
C THR A 101 9.21 18.70 18.53
N ASP A 102 10.53 18.72 18.50
CA ASP A 102 11.40 19.60 19.28
C ASP A 102 11.50 21.03 18.71
N THR A 103 11.22 21.18 17.43
CA THR A 103 11.34 22.44 16.70
C THR A 103 10.00 23.08 16.39
N ASN A 104 8.94 22.30 16.25
CA ASN A 104 7.59 22.77 15.96
C ASN A 104 6.53 21.90 16.65
N VAL A 105 6.00 22.41 17.76
CA VAL A 105 4.98 21.72 18.58
C VAL A 105 3.63 21.59 17.89
N ASP A 106 3.35 22.45 16.91
CA ASP A 106 2.10 22.43 16.15
C ASP A 106 2.18 21.54 14.89
N HIS A 107 3.39 21.04 14.58
CA HIS A 107 3.58 20.17 13.44
C HIS A 107 2.80 18.86 13.61
N ARG A 108 2.07 18.48 12.57
CA ARG A 108 1.35 17.21 12.50
C ARG A 108 1.69 16.46 11.22
N LEU A 109 1.97 15.18 11.37
CA LEU A 109 2.00 14.25 10.27
C LEU A 109 0.56 13.94 9.84
N HIS A 110 0.20 14.25 8.60
CA HIS A 110 -1.10 13.84 8.06
C HIS A 110 -1.00 12.47 7.41
N VAL A 111 -1.81 11.53 7.85
CA VAL A 111 -1.77 10.13 7.42
C VAL A 111 -3.03 9.82 6.62
N ILE A 112 -2.85 9.34 5.39
CA ILE A 112 -3.91 8.75 4.59
C ILE A 112 -3.88 7.24 4.83
N LEU A 113 -4.68 6.76 5.78
CA LEU A 113 -4.73 5.37 6.21
C LEU A 113 -5.64 4.54 5.28
N PRO A 114 -5.10 3.68 4.40
CA PRO A 114 -5.89 3.02 3.37
C PRO A 114 -6.76 1.90 3.93
N GLY A 115 -8.03 2.17 4.16
CA GLY A 115 -9.05 1.19 4.49
C GLY A 115 -9.50 0.35 3.28
N SER A 116 -10.33 -0.65 3.54
CA SER A 116 -10.90 -1.52 2.53
C SER A 116 -12.35 -1.87 2.89
N PRO A 117 -13.25 -2.05 1.91
CA PRO A 117 -14.56 -2.63 2.17
C PRO A 117 -14.50 -4.13 2.47
N ASN A 118 -13.37 -4.78 2.16
CA ASN A 118 -13.20 -6.21 2.41
C ASN A 118 -13.12 -6.49 3.92
N ARG A 119 -14.10 -7.24 4.41
CA ARG A 119 -14.21 -7.70 5.80
C ARG A 119 -14.15 -9.22 5.88
N GLY A 120 -13.39 -9.86 4.97
CA GLY A 120 -13.34 -11.32 4.84
C GLY A 120 -14.45 -11.89 3.95
N THR A 121 -15.26 -11.04 3.32
CA THR A 121 -16.42 -11.47 2.50
C THR A 121 -16.03 -11.82 1.06
N PHE A 122 -14.86 -11.42 0.60
CA PHE A 122 -14.45 -11.63 -0.81
C PHE A 122 -13.84 -13.00 -1.05
N GLY A 123 -13.30 -13.64 -0.01
CA GLY A 123 -12.68 -14.96 -0.05
C GLY A 123 -11.39 -15.04 -0.88
N GLY A 124 -10.49 -15.94 -0.50
CA GLY A 124 -9.23 -16.17 -1.21
C GLY A 124 -8.17 -15.08 -1.01
N ASP A 125 -8.31 -14.25 0.01
CA ASP A 125 -7.51 -13.06 0.31
C ASP A 125 -6.58 -13.21 1.53
N GLY A 126 -6.46 -14.43 2.06
CA GLY A 126 -5.67 -14.70 3.26
C GLY A 126 -6.18 -13.91 4.46
N ALA A 127 -5.29 -13.25 5.18
CA ALA A 127 -5.63 -12.38 6.31
C ALA A 127 -5.86 -10.91 5.92
N TYR A 128 -5.95 -10.59 4.64
CA TYR A 128 -6.06 -9.20 4.20
C TYR A 128 -7.31 -8.51 4.77
N GLY A 129 -8.46 -9.20 4.75
CA GLY A 129 -9.72 -8.66 5.26
C GLY A 129 -9.64 -8.35 6.75
N GLU A 130 -9.09 -9.26 7.57
CA GLU A 130 -8.88 -9.09 9.00
C GLU A 130 -7.92 -7.94 9.30
N VAL A 131 -6.77 -7.91 8.62
CA VAL A 131 -5.74 -6.89 8.83
C VAL A 131 -6.25 -5.51 8.43
N LYS A 132 -6.95 -5.39 7.29
CA LYS A 132 -7.58 -4.12 6.88
C LYS A 132 -8.70 -3.70 7.82
N SER A 133 -9.43 -4.63 8.40
CA SER A 133 -10.43 -4.32 9.44
C SER A 133 -9.78 -3.81 10.73
N ALA A 134 -8.59 -4.30 11.06
CA ALA A 134 -7.84 -3.83 12.22
C ALA A 134 -7.38 -2.36 12.10
N LEU A 135 -7.29 -1.79 10.89
CA LEU A 135 -6.99 -0.37 10.72
C LEU A 135 -8.07 0.55 11.33
N ASP A 136 -9.32 0.08 11.41
CA ASP A 136 -10.39 0.84 12.09
C ASP A 136 -10.07 1.01 13.59
N ALA A 137 -9.34 0.06 14.19
CA ALA A 137 -8.87 0.19 15.57
C ALA A 137 -7.85 1.32 15.73
N ILE A 138 -7.00 1.59 14.74
CA ILE A 138 -6.07 2.75 14.75
C ILE A 138 -6.87 4.06 14.77
N VAL A 139 -7.94 4.15 13.99
CA VAL A 139 -8.85 5.31 13.98
C VAL A 139 -9.47 5.53 15.38
N ASN A 140 -9.90 4.45 16.03
CA ASN A 140 -10.46 4.51 17.39
C ASN A 140 -9.38 4.91 18.42
N ARG A 141 -8.17 4.35 18.33
CA ARG A 141 -7.04 4.67 19.21
C ARG A 141 -6.65 6.15 19.11
N TRP A 142 -6.79 6.77 17.93
CA TRP A 142 -6.55 8.21 17.78
C TRP A 142 -7.41 9.03 18.73
N SER A 143 -8.65 8.64 18.95
CA SER A 143 -9.55 9.34 19.87
C SER A 143 -9.22 9.13 21.34
N SER A 144 -8.58 8.01 21.69
CA SER A 144 -8.30 7.61 23.07
C SER A 144 -6.85 7.86 23.50
N GLU A 145 -5.88 7.81 22.59
CA GLU A 145 -4.44 7.93 22.89
C GLU A 145 -3.90 9.31 22.49
N LYS A 146 -4.08 10.28 23.37
CA LYS A 146 -3.80 11.72 23.10
C LYS A 146 -2.34 12.00 22.75
N GLN A 147 -1.38 11.23 23.26
CA GLN A 147 0.06 11.51 23.07
C GLN A 147 0.46 11.54 21.59
N TRP A 148 0.05 10.53 20.82
CA TRP A 148 0.37 10.49 19.39
C TRP A 148 -0.68 11.24 18.55
N ALA A 149 -1.94 11.28 18.99
CA ALA A 149 -3.01 12.00 18.31
C ALA A 149 -2.74 13.51 18.19
N GLN A 150 -2.00 14.11 19.14
CA GLN A 150 -1.59 15.50 19.04
C GLN A 150 -0.60 15.78 17.92
N ARG A 151 0.13 14.75 17.47
CA ARG A 151 1.16 14.82 16.42
C ARG A 151 0.70 14.30 15.07
N VAL A 152 -0.52 13.77 15.00
CA VAL A 152 -1.06 13.11 13.79
C VAL A 152 -2.44 13.66 13.50
N SER A 153 -2.69 14.00 12.24
CA SER A 153 -4.04 14.12 11.70
C SER A 153 -4.31 12.93 10.77
N LEU A 154 -5.51 12.37 10.79
CA LEU A 154 -5.81 11.09 10.17
C LEU A 154 -7.00 11.18 9.23
N ALA A 155 -6.81 10.79 7.97
CA ALA A 155 -7.89 10.49 7.04
C ALA A 155 -7.89 8.98 6.74
N HIS A 156 -9.06 8.36 6.81
CA HIS A 156 -9.25 6.92 6.61
C HIS A 156 -10.23 6.66 5.45
N PRO A 157 -9.74 6.71 4.19
CA PRO A 157 -10.54 6.35 3.04
C PRO A 157 -10.73 4.83 2.97
N ARG A 158 -11.97 4.36 2.85
CA ARG A 158 -12.26 2.99 2.45
C ARG A 158 -12.26 2.90 0.94
N ILE A 159 -11.22 2.29 0.39
CA ILE A 159 -10.94 2.24 -1.03
C ILE A 159 -11.51 0.96 -1.63
N GLY A 160 -12.34 1.08 -2.66
CA GLY A 160 -12.94 -0.02 -3.38
C GLY A 160 -12.04 -0.57 -4.49
N TRP A 161 -12.63 -0.86 -5.63
CA TRP A 161 -11.93 -1.48 -6.75
C TRP A 161 -11.16 -0.45 -7.56
N VAL A 162 -9.84 -0.56 -7.56
CA VAL A 162 -8.95 0.26 -8.40
C VAL A 162 -8.36 -0.60 -9.51
N ARG A 163 -8.71 -0.26 -10.75
CA ARG A 163 -8.24 -0.94 -11.97
C ARG A 163 -6.76 -0.66 -12.20
N GLY A 164 -6.06 -1.59 -12.85
CA GLY A 164 -4.65 -1.42 -13.23
C GLY A 164 -3.67 -1.49 -12.08
N THR A 165 -4.10 -1.85 -10.87
CA THR A 165 -3.21 -2.13 -9.74
C THR A 165 -2.89 -3.62 -9.68
N GLY A 166 -1.67 -3.97 -9.29
CA GLY A 166 -1.30 -5.38 -9.10
C GLY A 166 -2.12 -6.10 -8.02
N LEU A 167 -2.76 -5.35 -7.12
CA LEU A 167 -3.58 -5.90 -6.05
C LEU A 167 -4.85 -6.57 -6.57
N MET A 168 -5.48 -5.98 -7.59
CA MET A 168 -6.75 -6.46 -8.17
C MET A 168 -6.56 -7.06 -9.57
N GLY A 169 -5.35 -7.03 -10.14
CA GLY A 169 -5.08 -7.39 -11.55
C GLY A 169 -5.56 -8.78 -11.96
N GLY A 170 -5.56 -9.76 -11.04
CA GLY A 170 -6.14 -11.07 -11.29
C GLY A 170 -7.67 -11.08 -11.49
N ASN A 171 -8.35 -10.01 -11.12
CA ASN A 171 -9.79 -9.85 -11.23
C ASN A 171 -10.22 -8.86 -12.33
N ASP A 172 -9.29 -8.27 -13.09
CA ASP A 172 -9.61 -7.32 -14.17
C ASP A 172 -10.67 -7.81 -15.16
N PRO A 173 -10.74 -9.12 -15.51
CA PRO A 173 -11.83 -9.64 -16.36
C PRO A 173 -13.23 -9.48 -15.76
N LEU A 174 -13.35 -9.26 -14.47
CA LEU A 174 -14.64 -9.10 -13.78
C LEU A 174 -15.14 -7.65 -13.76
N VAL A 175 -14.33 -6.67 -14.16
CA VAL A 175 -14.64 -5.23 -14.07
C VAL A 175 -16.01 -4.93 -14.71
N ALA A 176 -16.24 -5.38 -15.93
CA ALA A 176 -17.50 -5.11 -16.63
C ALA A 176 -18.72 -5.71 -15.89
N ALA A 177 -18.58 -6.90 -15.31
CA ALA A 177 -19.65 -7.55 -14.55
C ALA A 177 -19.91 -6.84 -13.21
N VAL A 178 -18.87 -6.38 -12.57
CA VAL A 178 -18.93 -5.63 -11.30
C VAL A 178 -19.61 -4.26 -11.54
N GLU A 179 -19.25 -3.57 -12.60
CA GLU A 179 -19.86 -2.29 -12.99
C GLU A 179 -21.33 -2.46 -13.39
N ALA A 180 -21.64 -3.54 -14.11
CA ALA A 180 -23.04 -3.88 -14.44
C ALA A 180 -23.89 -4.22 -13.21
N ALA A 181 -23.26 -4.67 -12.12
CA ALA A 181 -23.91 -4.86 -10.81
C ALA A 181 -24.05 -3.55 -9.99
N GLY A 182 -23.66 -2.41 -10.55
CA GLY A 182 -23.81 -1.08 -9.95
C GLY A 182 -22.66 -0.61 -9.07
N VAL A 183 -21.52 -1.32 -9.07
CA VAL A 183 -20.32 -0.88 -8.37
C VAL A 183 -19.51 0.07 -9.25
N ARG A 184 -19.14 1.21 -8.74
CA ARG A 184 -18.16 2.08 -9.39
C ARG A 184 -16.76 1.52 -9.18
N THR A 185 -16.01 1.34 -10.27
CA THR A 185 -14.56 1.10 -10.21
C THR A 185 -13.80 2.39 -10.52
N TRP A 186 -12.56 2.47 -10.05
CA TRP A 186 -11.71 3.65 -10.18
C TRP A 186 -10.53 3.37 -11.10
N SER A 187 -10.11 4.35 -11.89
CA SER A 187 -8.75 4.33 -12.44
C SER A 187 -7.74 4.72 -11.36
N THR A 188 -6.45 4.50 -11.62
CA THR A 188 -5.37 4.93 -10.72
C THR A 188 -5.33 6.44 -10.59
N GLU A 189 -5.64 7.17 -11.64
CA GLU A 189 -5.68 8.64 -11.67
C GLU A 189 -6.89 9.18 -10.89
N GLU A 190 -8.07 8.59 -11.09
CA GLU A 190 -9.28 8.99 -10.37
C GLU A 190 -9.10 8.81 -8.86
N ILE A 191 -8.66 7.64 -8.41
CA ILE A 191 -8.48 7.39 -6.98
C ILE A 191 -7.35 8.24 -6.38
N ALA A 192 -6.27 8.50 -7.15
CA ALA A 192 -5.20 9.38 -6.70
C ALA A 192 -5.71 10.81 -6.48
N HIS A 193 -6.59 11.31 -7.36
CA HIS A 193 -7.23 12.62 -7.20
C HIS A 193 -8.03 12.69 -5.90
N GLU A 194 -8.91 11.73 -5.64
CA GLU A 194 -9.70 11.65 -4.41
C GLU A 194 -8.79 11.61 -3.15
N LEU A 195 -7.68 10.86 -3.21
CA LEU A 195 -6.74 10.78 -2.10
C LEU A 195 -5.98 12.09 -1.86
N VAL A 196 -5.66 12.83 -2.93
CA VAL A 196 -5.00 14.14 -2.83
C VAL A 196 -5.96 15.19 -2.25
N GLU A 197 -7.25 15.13 -2.59
CA GLU A 197 -8.28 15.99 -1.99
C GLU A 197 -8.36 15.83 -0.47
N LEU A 198 -8.08 14.62 0.05
CA LEU A 198 -7.99 14.39 1.49
C LEU A 198 -6.75 15.05 2.14
N CYS A 199 -5.80 15.55 1.36
CA CYS A 199 -4.60 16.23 1.84
C CYS A 199 -4.73 17.76 1.87
N THR A 200 -5.86 18.31 1.48
CA THR A 200 -6.11 19.77 1.49
C THR A 200 -6.01 20.34 2.90
N GLU A 201 -5.66 21.61 3.02
CA GLU A 201 -5.54 22.28 4.32
C GLU A 201 -6.83 22.18 5.13
N GLN A 202 -7.99 22.32 4.48
CA GLN A 202 -9.29 22.20 5.10
C GLN A 202 -9.51 20.81 5.73
N VAL A 203 -9.23 19.74 4.97
CA VAL A 203 -9.40 18.36 5.45
C VAL A 203 -8.38 18.06 6.57
N ARG A 204 -7.14 18.52 6.44
CA ARG A 204 -6.13 18.36 7.48
C ARG A 204 -6.52 19.06 8.78
N ALA A 205 -7.13 20.25 8.71
CA ALA A 205 -7.65 20.95 9.88
C ALA A 205 -8.80 20.17 10.55
N GLN A 206 -9.72 19.62 9.77
CA GLN A 206 -10.78 18.74 10.28
C GLN A 206 -10.19 17.47 10.92
N ALA A 207 -9.25 16.83 10.24
CA ALA A 207 -8.59 15.60 10.69
C ALA A 207 -7.73 15.81 11.96
N ALA A 208 -7.31 17.03 12.25
CA ALA A 208 -6.64 17.37 13.50
C ALA A 208 -7.57 17.43 14.72
N VAL A 209 -8.88 17.56 14.49
CA VAL A 209 -9.91 17.57 15.54
C VAL A 209 -10.55 16.20 15.72
N LYS A 210 -10.80 15.51 14.60
CA LYS A 210 -11.39 14.18 14.54
C LYS A 210 -10.94 13.48 13.23
N PRO A 211 -10.61 12.18 13.26
CA PRO A 211 -10.32 11.44 12.04
C PRO A 211 -11.41 11.63 10.98
N VAL A 212 -11.01 11.86 9.74
CA VAL A 212 -11.91 11.99 8.60
C VAL A 212 -12.07 10.63 7.93
N GLU A 213 -13.27 10.14 7.86
CA GLU A 213 -13.59 8.93 7.11
C GLU A 213 -14.12 9.32 5.73
N ALA A 214 -13.65 8.63 4.68
CA ALA A 214 -14.12 8.83 3.32
C ALA A 214 -14.57 7.49 2.73
N ASP A 215 -15.74 7.49 2.12
CA ASP A 215 -16.26 6.32 1.42
C ASP A 215 -15.89 6.40 -0.07
N LEU A 216 -14.85 5.67 -0.44
CA LEU A 216 -14.37 5.50 -1.81
C LEU A 216 -14.59 4.05 -2.28
N THR A 217 -15.52 3.32 -1.65
CA THR A 217 -15.80 1.92 -1.99
C THR A 217 -16.48 1.77 -3.35
N GLY A 218 -17.17 2.80 -3.81
CA GLY A 218 -17.98 2.73 -5.02
C GLY A 218 -19.14 1.75 -4.92
N GLY A 219 -19.56 1.38 -3.69
CA GLY A 219 -20.58 0.37 -3.43
C GLY A 219 -20.05 -1.06 -3.39
N LEU A 220 -18.73 -1.25 -3.47
CA LEU A 220 -18.11 -2.57 -3.33
C LEU A 220 -18.23 -3.04 -1.87
N GLY A 221 -18.79 -4.22 -1.65
CA GLY A 221 -18.94 -4.84 -0.33
C GLY A 221 -20.37 -4.84 0.21
N ASP A 222 -21.24 -3.93 -0.24
CA ASP A 222 -22.57 -3.82 0.31
C ASP A 222 -23.60 -4.74 -0.38
N ASN A 223 -23.46 -4.99 -1.69
CA ASN A 223 -24.47 -5.68 -2.48
C ASN A 223 -23.91 -6.60 -3.58
N VAL A 224 -22.61 -6.87 -3.61
CA VAL A 224 -22.01 -7.63 -4.71
C VAL A 224 -21.39 -8.91 -4.19
N ASP A 225 -21.97 -10.03 -4.62
CA ASP A 225 -21.40 -11.36 -4.42
C ASP A 225 -20.27 -11.60 -5.44
N LEU A 226 -19.04 -11.26 -5.06
CA LEU A 226 -17.87 -11.48 -5.91
C LEU A 226 -17.59 -12.97 -6.16
N VAL A 227 -18.00 -13.86 -5.25
CA VAL A 227 -17.85 -15.30 -5.42
C VAL A 227 -18.74 -15.77 -6.57
N ALA A 228 -20.01 -15.40 -6.52
CA ALA A 228 -20.96 -15.72 -7.60
C ALA A 228 -20.54 -15.10 -8.95
N LEU A 229 -20.01 -13.88 -8.95
CA LEU A 229 -19.52 -13.25 -10.19
C LEU A 229 -18.31 -13.99 -10.77
N ARG A 230 -17.35 -14.44 -9.94
CA ARG A 230 -16.22 -15.25 -10.38
C ARG A 230 -16.65 -16.59 -10.95
N GLU A 231 -17.59 -17.27 -10.28
CA GLU A 231 -18.15 -18.54 -10.77
C GLU A 231 -18.86 -18.37 -12.12
N ASN A 232 -19.65 -17.31 -12.26
CA ASN A 232 -20.35 -17.03 -13.52
C ASN A 232 -19.39 -16.69 -14.65
N ALA A 233 -18.35 -15.90 -14.38
CA ALA A 233 -17.30 -15.60 -15.35
C ALA A 233 -16.53 -16.86 -15.77
N ALA A 234 -16.21 -17.76 -14.84
CA ALA A 234 -15.56 -19.02 -15.13
C ALA A 234 -16.42 -19.94 -15.97
N LYS A 235 -17.73 -20.03 -15.67
CA LYS A 235 -18.70 -20.79 -16.48
C LYS A 235 -18.84 -20.23 -17.90
N ALA A 236 -18.89 -18.91 -18.04
CA ALA A 236 -18.96 -18.24 -19.34
C ALA A 236 -17.69 -18.52 -20.19
N ALA A 237 -16.51 -18.45 -19.57
CA ALA A 237 -15.25 -18.77 -20.23
C ALA A 237 -15.17 -20.26 -20.66
N ALA A 238 -15.64 -21.17 -19.81
CA ALA A 238 -15.70 -22.62 -20.14
C ALA A 238 -16.71 -22.93 -21.25
N GLY A 239 -17.82 -22.17 -21.35
CA GLY A 239 -18.81 -22.32 -22.41
C GLY A 239 -18.36 -21.80 -23.79
N GLN A 240 -17.37 -20.90 -23.82
CA GLN A 240 -16.79 -20.37 -25.06
C GLN A 240 -15.68 -21.25 -25.65
N THR A 241 -15.17 -22.23 -24.92
CA THR A 241 -14.10 -23.14 -25.37
C THR A 241 -14.60 -24.36 -26.17
N SER A 242 -15.86 -24.40 -26.62
CA SER A 242 -16.45 -25.55 -27.34
C SER A 242 -16.44 -25.47 -28.86
N GLU A 243 -15.67 -24.58 -29.48
CA GLU A 243 -15.31 -24.72 -30.89
C GLU A 243 -13.83 -25.09 -31.03
N PRO A 244 -13.48 -26.20 -31.70
CA PRO A 244 -12.10 -26.54 -31.95
C PRO A 244 -11.52 -25.58 -32.98
N VAL A 245 -10.75 -24.62 -32.56
CA VAL A 245 -9.85 -23.88 -33.45
C VAL A 245 -8.75 -24.86 -33.86
N GLU A 246 -8.73 -25.26 -35.13
CA GLU A 246 -7.60 -25.98 -35.70
C GLU A 246 -6.33 -25.15 -35.49
N ALA A 247 -5.51 -25.62 -34.56
CA ALA A 247 -4.24 -25.01 -34.25
C ALA A 247 -3.23 -25.36 -35.36
N SER A 248 -3.02 -24.44 -36.29
CA SER A 248 -1.80 -24.43 -37.09
C SER A 248 -0.65 -23.96 -36.23
N ALA A 249 -0.03 -24.87 -35.50
CA ALA A 249 1.09 -24.60 -34.63
C ALA A 249 2.39 -24.62 -35.41
N THR A 250 2.91 -23.47 -35.75
CA THR A 250 4.36 -23.32 -35.98
C THR A 250 4.99 -22.86 -34.69
N ILE A 251 5.40 -23.82 -33.88
CA ILE A 251 6.19 -23.53 -32.66
C ILE A 251 7.60 -23.19 -33.11
N ALA A 252 7.95 -21.92 -33.13
CA ALA A 252 9.34 -21.50 -33.13
C ALA A 252 9.95 -21.85 -31.76
N ALA A 253 10.97 -22.73 -31.80
CA ALA A 253 11.68 -23.14 -30.59
C ALA A 253 12.25 -21.94 -29.83
N LEU A 254 11.81 -21.76 -28.59
CA LEU A 254 12.41 -20.81 -27.65
C LEU A 254 13.86 -21.27 -27.35
N PRO A 255 14.84 -20.37 -27.30
CA PRO A 255 16.20 -20.71 -26.89
C PRO A 255 16.20 -21.26 -25.46
N SER A 256 16.99 -22.32 -25.25
CA SER A 256 17.21 -22.90 -23.91
C SER A 256 17.58 -21.84 -22.89
N PRO A 257 17.12 -21.97 -21.66
CA PRO A 257 17.49 -21.03 -20.60
C PRO A 257 18.99 -21.05 -20.38
N ALA A 258 19.59 -19.87 -20.42
CA ALA A 258 21.00 -19.69 -20.10
C ALA A 258 21.29 -20.22 -18.70
N THR A 259 22.46 -20.85 -18.53
CA THR A 259 22.97 -21.35 -17.26
C THR A 259 22.79 -20.31 -16.15
N PRO A 260 22.27 -20.67 -14.96
CA PRO A 260 22.10 -19.72 -13.89
C PRO A 260 23.44 -19.09 -13.51
N VAL A 261 23.53 -17.77 -13.64
CA VAL A 261 24.64 -17.00 -13.08
C VAL A 261 24.52 -17.15 -11.57
N GLN A 262 25.51 -17.73 -10.92
CA GLN A 262 25.60 -17.76 -9.47
C GLN A 262 25.59 -16.31 -8.96
N SER A 263 24.48 -15.94 -8.34
CA SER A 263 24.34 -14.67 -7.65
C SER A 263 25.29 -14.70 -6.45
N THR A 264 26.28 -13.83 -6.45
CA THR A 264 27.05 -13.48 -5.25
C THR A 264 26.25 -12.47 -4.42
N ALA A 265 25.00 -12.80 -4.11
CA ALA A 265 24.24 -12.04 -3.14
C ALA A 265 24.91 -12.18 -1.77
N PRO A 266 25.05 -11.10 -0.99
CA PRO A 266 25.51 -11.19 0.38
C PRO A 266 24.63 -12.17 1.13
N ASN A 267 25.25 -13.07 1.88
CA ASN A 267 24.54 -14.00 2.76
C ASN A 267 23.82 -13.18 3.84
N TRP A 268 22.54 -12.93 3.64
CA TRP A 268 21.68 -12.36 4.66
C TRP A 268 21.48 -13.45 5.71
N GLY A 269 22.29 -13.37 6.77
CA GLY A 269 22.23 -14.31 7.90
C GLY A 269 20.80 -14.54 8.37
N GLU A 270 20.59 -15.73 8.88
CA GLU A 270 19.34 -16.21 9.43
C GLU A 270 18.63 -15.10 10.23
N PHE A 271 17.37 -14.81 9.87
CA PHE A 271 16.53 -13.90 10.62
C PHE A 271 16.25 -14.54 11.98
N GLU A 272 16.95 -14.14 13.03
CA GLU A 272 16.46 -14.34 14.37
C GLU A 272 15.21 -13.46 14.53
N ALA A 273 14.08 -14.10 14.83
CA ALA A 273 12.89 -13.40 15.22
C ALA A 273 13.16 -12.74 16.57
N ASP A 274 13.34 -11.42 16.57
CA ASP A 274 13.31 -10.65 17.80
C ASP A 274 11.88 -10.71 18.37
N LEU A 275 11.68 -11.59 19.35
CA LEU A 275 10.51 -11.61 20.22
C LEU A 275 10.66 -10.54 21.29
#